data_feefef09957581df4a2c21e8c4c9758d
#
_entry.id   feefef09957581df4a2c21e8c4c9758d
#
_cell.length_a   1.000
_cell.length_b   1.000
_cell.length_c   1.000
_cell.angle_alpha   90.00
_cell.angle_beta   90.00
_cell.angle_gamma   90.00
#
_symmetry.space_group_name_H-M   'P 1'
#
loop_
_entity.id
_entity.type
_entity.pdbx_description
1 polymer ?
#
loop_
_entity_poly.entity_id
_entity_poly.type
_entity_poly.pdbx_seq_one_letter_code
_entity_poly.pdbx_strand_id
1 'polypeptide(L)'
;TYPAEAMGVGTVLGKIQSGFIANLVVTDGNYFDPRTRVTSIWLAGKEKFIADKHKVKLAGKWDLIIKDKSYELELDVPSALKKDKNRNQIALANNQLEGKVTSGDESLNLIELIIDGSRIEYKLEGALLGIDGTLAFRGEIQKDRIVGTYFDGSKEYSFKAKRTTKGKKVVREKELASDSKLYFPEGAYGLEKELLSPNAVLIDNATIWTCGPKGIVEDWDILFVDGKIDKVAPDISVPMGSALVIDGTGKYVTPGLVDCHSHSAASSINEGAQAVTAEVRIRDVLFADDVNIYRQLGGGLTTANILHGSANPIGGQNAVIKLRWGSGPEGLLFKNAPEGIKFALGENVKQANWQGNGRYPQTRMGVEQVIRDAFRAAQDYRHRHKTYNRSSKAQRKKVPPRIDLELEALAEILEGKRLLHCHSYRQDEILMLTRVAEDFGFKIATFQHVLEGYKVAEILAKHGAGASTFSDWWQYKYEVIDAIPH
;
A
#
# COMPACT_ATOMS: atom_id res chain seq x y z
N THR A 1 -3.93 2.01 -11.97
CA THR A 1 -5.27 2.24 -12.55
C THR A 1 -6.22 1.11 -12.28
N TYR A 2 -5.84 -0.16 -12.53
CA TYR A 2 -6.71 -1.32 -12.32
C TYR A 2 -7.34 -1.40 -10.91
N PRO A 3 -6.61 -1.18 -9.79
CA PRO A 3 -7.23 -1.16 -8.47
C PRO A 3 -8.33 -0.09 -8.35
N ALA A 4 -8.13 1.10 -8.90
CA ALA A 4 -9.13 2.16 -8.86
C ALA A 4 -10.36 1.82 -9.72
N GLU A 5 -10.17 1.17 -10.86
CA GLU A 5 -11.25 0.67 -11.73
C GLU A 5 -12.04 -0.45 -11.05
N ALA A 6 -11.34 -1.42 -10.43
CA ALA A 6 -11.96 -2.52 -9.70
C ALA A 6 -12.78 -2.04 -8.49
N MET A 7 -12.39 -0.92 -7.87
CA MET A 7 -13.16 -0.27 -6.79
C MET A 7 -14.23 0.69 -7.30
N GLY A 8 -14.40 0.85 -8.63
CA GLY A 8 -15.37 1.76 -9.23
C GLY A 8 -15.02 3.25 -9.08
N VAL A 9 -13.80 3.58 -8.71
CA VAL A 9 -13.33 4.98 -8.54
C VAL A 9 -12.37 5.42 -9.65
N GLY A 10 -12.20 4.62 -10.69
CA GLY A 10 -11.27 4.86 -11.81
C GLY A 10 -11.56 6.12 -12.63
N THR A 11 -12.73 6.74 -12.46
CA THR A 11 -13.10 8.02 -13.08
C THR A 11 -12.59 9.24 -12.32
N VAL A 12 -12.13 9.08 -11.07
CA VAL A 12 -11.71 10.18 -10.19
C VAL A 12 -10.38 9.94 -9.49
N LEU A 13 -9.86 8.70 -9.49
CA LEU A 13 -8.59 8.30 -8.85
C LEU A 13 -7.76 7.39 -9.75
N GLY A 14 -6.48 7.21 -9.42
CA GLY A 14 -5.57 6.26 -10.07
C GLY A 14 -4.92 6.76 -11.35
N LYS A 15 -5.14 8.02 -11.74
CA LYS A 15 -4.52 8.68 -12.90
C LYS A 15 -4.16 10.12 -12.54
N ILE A 16 -3.09 10.61 -13.12
CA ILE A 16 -2.78 12.04 -13.12
C ILE A 16 -3.38 12.63 -14.39
N GLN A 17 -4.59 13.16 -14.26
CA GLN A 17 -5.38 13.70 -15.36
C GLN A 17 -6.28 14.82 -14.85
N SER A 18 -6.53 15.84 -15.68
CA SER A 18 -7.45 16.95 -15.34
C SER A 18 -8.83 16.41 -14.89
N GLY A 19 -9.36 16.98 -13.81
CA GLY A 19 -10.61 16.56 -13.16
C GLY A 19 -10.46 15.43 -12.13
N PHE A 20 -9.30 14.75 -12.07
CA PHE A 20 -9.04 13.74 -11.05
C PHE A 20 -8.67 14.38 -9.71
N ILE A 21 -8.94 13.65 -8.61
CA ILE A 21 -8.57 14.09 -7.27
C ILE A 21 -7.04 14.10 -7.17
N ALA A 22 -6.48 15.20 -6.67
CA ALA A 22 -5.04 15.35 -6.48
C ALA A 22 -4.55 14.52 -5.27
N ASN A 23 -4.51 13.20 -5.45
CA ASN A 23 -3.84 12.26 -4.55
C ASN A 23 -2.51 11.89 -5.21
N LEU A 24 -1.41 12.47 -4.73
CA LEU A 24 -0.12 12.41 -5.37
C LEU A 24 0.96 11.92 -4.42
N VAL A 25 1.94 11.22 -4.97
CA VAL A 25 3.21 10.88 -4.31
C VAL A 25 4.32 11.60 -5.05
N VAL A 26 5.20 12.27 -4.33
CA VAL A 26 6.40 12.93 -4.88
C VAL A 26 7.62 12.18 -4.34
N THR A 27 8.51 11.79 -5.24
CA THR A 27 9.70 11.01 -4.92
C THR A 27 10.97 11.68 -5.41
N ASP A 28 12.10 11.35 -4.81
CA ASP A 28 13.43 11.87 -5.19
C ASP A 28 14.12 11.03 -6.27
N GLY A 29 13.42 10.05 -6.84
CA GLY A 29 13.91 9.17 -7.90
C GLY A 29 12.78 8.32 -8.49
N ASN A 30 13.14 7.34 -9.33
CA ASN A 30 12.16 6.39 -9.87
C ASN A 30 11.51 5.60 -8.74
N TYR A 31 10.17 5.65 -8.65
CA TYR A 31 9.39 5.01 -7.58
C TYR A 31 9.70 3.52 -7.39
N PHE A 32 10.02 2.80 -8.45
CA PHE A 32 10.33 1.36 -8.40
C PHE A 32 11.83 1.07 -8.11
N ASP A 33 12.67 2.08 -7.94
CA ASP A 33 14.04 1.88 -7.44
C ASP A 33 13.99 1.80 -5.90
N PRO A 34 14.46 0.71 -5.26
CA PRO A 34 14.44 0.56 -3.81
C PRO A 34 15.22 1.64 -3.06
N ARG A 35 16.04 2.43 -3.75
CA ARG A 35 16.78 3.57 -3.19
C ARG A 35 15.97 4.88 -3.19
N THR A 36 14.87 4.92 -3.92
CA THR A 36 14.02 6.10 -4.00
C THR A 36 13.22 6.30 -2.72
N ARG A 37 13.06 7.55 -2.31
CA ARG A 37 12.27 7.94 -1.15
C ARG A 37 11.07 8.77 -1.56
N VAL A 38 9.97 8.54 -0.86
CA VAL A 38 8.82 9.44 -0.93
C VAL A 38 9.19 10.73 -0.18
N THR A 39 9.12 11.86 -0.86
CA THR A 39 9.46 13.18 -0.30
C THR A 39 8.24 13.92 0.20
N SER A 40 7.10 13.80 -0.48
CA SER A 40 5.83 14.32 0.01
C SER A 40 4.63 13.53 -0.53
N ILE A 41 3.52 13.60 0.20
CA ILE A 41 2.23 12.99 -0.18
C ILE A 41 1.14 14.03 -0.07
N TRP A 42 0.28 14.06 -1.07
CA TRP A 42 -0.84 14.96 -1.19
C TRP A 42 -2.15 14.19 -1.28
N LEU A 43 -3.14 14.53 -0.47
CA LEU A 43 -4.48 13.95 -0.50
C LEU A 43 -5.51 15.05 -0.74
N ALA A 44 -6.20 14.95 -1.87
CA ALA A 44 -7.16 15.96 -2.32
C ALA A 44 -6.56 17.39 -2.30
N GLY A 45 -5.31 17.53 -2.77
CA GLY A 45 -4.60 18.80 -2.82
C GLY A 45 -4.04 19.28 -1.48
N LYS A 46 -4.15 18.51 -0.41
CA LYS A 46 -3.57 18.84 0.90
C LYS A 46 -2.36 17.97 1.18
N GLU A 47 -1.26 18.58 1.54
CA GLU A 47 -0.07 17.85 1.96
C GLU A 47 -0.34 17.09 3.27
N LYS A 48 0.05 15.82 3.34
CA LYS A 48 -0.20 14.94 4.49
C LYS A 48 1.07 14.31 5.04
N PHE A 49 2.11 14.28 4.27
CA PHE A 49 3.39 13.69 4.67
C PHE A 49 4.54 14.44 4.00
N ILE A 50 5.56 14.73 4.78
CA ILE A 50 6.85 15.24 4.30
C ILE A 50 7.91 14.35 4.95
N ALA A 51 8.73 13.71 4.12
CA ALA A 51 9.83 12.91 4.64
C ALA A 51 10.81 13.78 5.41
N ASP A 52 11.12 13.38 6.63
CA ASP A 52 12.17 14.02 7.39
C ASP A 52 13.52 13.74 6.74
N LYS A 53 14.26 14.79 6.40
CA LYS A 53 15.59 14.67 5.77
C LYS A 53 16.63 14.32 6.83
N HIS A 54 16.57 13.13 7.43
CA HIS A 54 17.63 12.68 8.33
C HIS A 54 18.92 12.42 7.52
N LYS A 55 19.81 13.40 7.52
CA LYS A 55 21.13 13.33 6.89
C LYS A 55 22.13 12.74 7.87
N VAL A 56 22.25 11.43 7.94
CA VAL A 56 23.44 10.83 8.53
C VAL A 56 24.56 10.88 7.48
N LYS A 57 25.62 11.65 7.73
CA LYS A 57 26.77 11.73 6.82
C LYS A 57 27.61 10.47 6.99
N LEU A 58 27.45 9.50 6.10
CA LEU A 58 28.13 8.21 6.15
C LEU A 58 29.39 8.13 5.31
N ALA A 59 29.54 8.99 4.32
CA ALA A 59 30.73 9.01 3.49
C ALA A 59 32.00 9.14 4.34
N GLY A 60 33.01 8.33 4.01
CA GLY A 60 34.29 8.26 4.71
C GLY A 60 34.78 6.83 4.87
N LYS A 61 35.87 6.69 5.62
CA LYS A 61 36.46 5.40 5.93
C LYS A 61 36.11 4.94 7.32
N TRP A 62 35.94 3.64 7.47
CA TRP A 62 35.51 2.98 8.68
C TRP A 62 36.40 1.77 8.93
N ASP A 63 36.80 1.55 10.16
CA ASP A 63 37.43 0.34 10.63
C ASP A 63 36.34 -0.70 10.94
N LEU A 64 36.19 -1.68 10.04
CA LEU A 64 35.19 -2.75 10.09
C LEU A 64 35.82 -3.98 10.77
N ILE A 65 35.25 -4.37 11.92
CA ILE A 65 35.73 -5.50 12.71
C ILE A 65 34.79 -6.69 12.54
N ILE A 66 35.32 -7.79 12.02
CA ILE A 66 34.62 -9.06 11.78
C ILE A 66 35.49 -10.19 12.33
N LYS A 67 35.00 -11.02 13.27
CA LYS A 67 35.73 -12.11 13.91
C LYS A 67 37.13 -11.69 14.38
N ASP A 68 37.21 -10.55 15.07
CA ASP A 68 38.46 -9.96 15.62
C ASP A 68 39.52 -9.55 14.57
N LYS A 69 39.17 -9.55 13.28
CA LYS A 69 39.98 -8.99 12.21
C LYS A 69 39.47 -7.64 11.78
N SER A 70 40.38 -6.74 11.44
CA SER A 70 40.06 -5.37 10.98
C SER A 70 40.15 -5.28 9.47
N TYR A 71 39.19 -4.62 8.85
CA TYR A 71 39.05 -4.34 7.43
C TYR A 71 38.73 -2.86 7.23
N GLU A 72 39.19 -2.24 6.15
CA GLU A 72 38.76 -0.89 5.81
C GLU A 72 37.45 -0.92 5.00
N LEU A 73 36.35 -0.37 5.53
CA LEU A 73 35.13 -0.12 4.82
C LEU A 73 35.15 1.36 4.37
N GLU A 74 35.09 1.61 3.09
CA GLU A 74 34.97 2.96 2.50
C GLU A 74 33.57 3.13 1.91
N LEU A 75 32.86 4.18 2.34
CA LEU A 75 31.59 4.60 1.78
C LEU A 75 31.80 5.96 1.11
N ASP A 76 31.52 6.05 -0.18
CA ASP A 76 31.76 7.29 -0.95
C ASP A 76 30.70 7.51 -2.04
N VAL A 77 30.69 8.71 -2.59
CA VAL A 77 29.82 9.10 -3.70
C VAL A 77 30.28 8.39 -4.98
N PRO A 78 29.36 7.84 -5.80
CA PRO A 78 29.71 7.22 -7.08
C PRO A 78 30.59 8.11 -7.95
N SER A 79 31.61 7.50 -8.55
CA SER A 79 32.58 8.23 -9.38
C SER A 79 31.94 8.90 -10.60
N ALA A 80 30.83 8.39 -11.11
CA ALA A 80 30.04 9.00 -12.17
C ALA A 80 29.45 10.34 -11.76
N LEU A 81 29.08 10.52 -10.48
CA LEU A 81 28.53 11.77 -9.95
C LEU A 81 29.61 12.78 -9.56
N LYS A 82 30.90 12.37 -9.42
CA LYS A 82 32.03 13.25 -9.13
C LYS A 82 32.49 14.07 -10.35
N LYS A 83 32.12 13.67 -11.58
CA LYS A 83 32.61 14.28 -12.84
C LYS A 83 31.72 15.43 -13.37
N ASP A 84 30.53 15.60 -12.85
CA ASP A 84 29.59 16.61 -13.31
C ASP A 84 29.86 17.97 -12.63
N LYS A 85 30.70 18.80 -13.27
CA LYS A 85 31.05 20.12 -12.75
C LYS A 85 29.91 21.15 -12.83
N ASN A 86 28.81 20.85 -13.54
CA ASN A 86 27.70 21.80 -13.77
C ASN A 86 26.48 21.51 -12.85
N ARG A 87 26.50 20.45 -12.11
CA ARG A 87 25.45 20.20 -11.11
C ARG A 87 25.84 20.87 -9.79
N ASN A 88 25.53 22.14 -9.67
CA ASN A 88 25.52 22.83 -8.38
C ASN A 88 24.53 22.12 -7.45
N GLN A 89 25.08 21.47 -6.39
CA GLN A 89 24.39 21.15 -5.15
C GLN A 89 23.28 20.09 -5.23
N ILE A 90 23.55 18.90 -5.73
CA ILE A 90 22.72 17.74 -5.37
C ILE A 90 23.18 17.29 -3.98
N ALA A 91 22.36 17.51 -2.96
CA ALA A 91 22.49 16.83 -1.68
C ALA A 91 22.22 15.35 -1.93
N LEU A 92 23.30 14.57 -2.13
CA LEU A 92 23.18 13.13 -2.30
C LEU A 92 22.55 12.53 -1.04
N ALA A 93 21.41 11.90 -1.18
CA ALA A 93 20.84 11.07 -0.15
C ALA A 93 21.84 9.93 0.19
N ASN A 94 21.86 9.45 1.43
CA ASN A 94 22.76 8.36 1.84
C ASN A 94 22.57 7.09 1.00
N ASN A 95 21.44 6.91 0.36
CA ASN A 95 21.10 5.81 -0.53
C ASN A 95 21.79 5.86 -1.90
N GLN A 96 22.56 6.91 -2.18
CA GLN A 96 23.36 7.05 -3.42
C GLN A 96 24.86 6.81 -3.17
N LEU A 97 25.25 6.26 -2.02
CA LEU A 97 26.63 5.91 -1.76
C LEU A 97 26.97 4.56 -2.40
N GLU A 98 28.22 4.43 -2.83
CA GLU A 98 28.86 3.16 -3.13
C GLU A 98 29.80 2.82 -1.99
N GLY A 99 30.04 1.52 -1.78
CA GLY A 99 30.93 1.06 -0.74
C GLY A 99 31.89 0.00 -1.23
N LYS A 100 33.06 -0.07 -0.61
CA LYS A 100 34.01 -1.16 -0.78
C LYS A 100 34.64 -1.55 0.54
N VAL A 101 35.03 -2.82 0.65
CA VAL A 101 35.81 -3.35 1.78
C VAL A 101 37.19 -3.73 1.27
N THR A 102 38.21 -3.34 2.00
CA THR A 102 39.64 -3.59 1.66
C THR A 102 40.34 -4.34 2.77
N SER A 103 41.19 -5.31 2.38
CA SER A 103 42.08 -6.09 3.28
C SER A 103 43.43 -6.20 2.59
N GLY A 104 44.44 -5.50 3.11
CA GLY A 104 45.76 -5.43 2.44
C GLY A 104 45.63 -4.80 1.04
N ASP A 105 46.09 -5.49 0.01
CA ASP A 105 46.03 -5.05 -1.38
C ASP A 105 44.74 -5.46 -2.11
N GLU A 106 43.89 -6.27 -1.49
CA GLU A 106 42.63 -6.74 -2.07
C GLU A 106 41.46 -5.86 -1.66
N SER A 107 40.53 -5.60 -2.59
CA SER A 107 39.31 -4.88 -2.31
C SER A 107 38.11 -5.42 -3.09
N LEU A 108 36.95 -5.46 -2.44
CA LEU A 108 35.67 -5.84 -3.04
C LEU A 108 34.62 -4.75 -2.85
N ASN A 109 33.82 -4.52 -3.88
CA ASN A 109 32.69 -3.61 -3.79
C ASN A 109 31.53 -4.22 -3.01
N LEU A 110 30.80 -3.39 -2.28
CA LEU A 110 29.54 -3.79 -1.68
C LEU A 110 28.49 -4.02 -2.76
N ILE A 111 27.68 -5.03 -2.54
CA ILE A 111 26.55 -5.38 -3.39
C ILE A 111 25.28 -4.91 -2.67
N GLU A 112 24.31 -4.34 -3.41
CA GLU A 112 23.00 -3.94 -2.88
C GLU A 112 23.08 -3.08 -1.60
N LEU A 113 23.95 -2.06 -1.59
CA LEU A 113 24.04 -1.14 -0.44
C LEU A 113 22.76 -0.32 -0.30
N ILE A 114 22.05 -0.54 0.81
CA ILE A 114 20.82 0.18 1.19
C ILE A 114 21.08 0.90 2.51
N ILE A 115 20.79 2.20 2.56
CA ILE A 115 20.87 3.00 3.77
C ILE A 115 19.53 3.69 3.96
N ASP A 116 18.84 3.37 5.06
CA ASP A 116 17.56 3.96 5.41
C ASP A 116 17.58 4.49 6.86
N GLY A 117 17.61 5.81 6.99
CA GLY A 117 17.76 6.47 8.30
C GLY A 117 19.01 6.02 9.03
N SER A 118 18.86 5.33 10.16
CA SER A 118 19.93 4.73 10.96
C SER A 118 20.28 3.29 10.54
N ARG A 119 19.59 2.70 9.57
CA ARG A 119 19.86 1.32 9.13
C ARG A 119 20.77 1.31 7.92
N ILE A 120 21.67 0.32 7.89
CA ILE A 120 22.52 0.00 6.75
C ILE A 120 22.41 -1.50 6.46
N GLU A 121 22.15 -1.84 5.21
CA GLU A 121 22.15 -3.21 4.72
C GLU A 121 23.02 -3.28 3.47
N TYR A 122 23.82 -4.33 3.36
CA TYR A 122 24.63 -4.58 2.16
C TYR A 122 25.01 -6.06 2.08
N LYS A 123 25.43 -6.47 0.89
CA LYS A 123 26.01 -7.78 0.66
C LYS A 123 27.48 -7.62 0.29
N LEU A 124 28.30 -8.63 0.63
CA LEU A 124 29.72 -8.70 0.33
C LEU A 124 30.10 -10.14 -0.02
N GLU A 125 30.89 -10.32 -1.07
CA GLU A 125 31.49 -11.62 -1.36
C GLU A 125 32.42 -12.03 -0.23
N GLY A 126 32.20 -13.22 0.32
CA GLY A 126 32.90 -13.69 1.53
C GLY A 126 34.37 -14.03 1.32
N ALA A 127 34.85 -14.15 0.08
CA ALA A 127 36.24 -14.51 -0.25
C ALA A 127 37.27 -13.62 0.46
N LEU A 128 37.03 -12.29 0.56
CA LEU A 128 37.90 -11.35 1.28
C LEU A 128 38.01 -11.66 2.78
N LEU A 129 36.99 -12.31 3.34
CA LEU A 129 36.90 -12.67 4.75
C LEU A 129 37.30 -14.12 5.00
N GLY A 130 37.65 -14.86 3.95
CA GLY A 130 37.93 -16.30 4.04
C GLY A 130 36.69 -17.14 4.30
N ILE A 131 35.52 -16.69 3.79
CA ILE A 131 34.23 -17.37 3.93
C ILE A 131 33.67 -17.58 2.51
N ASP A 132 33.18 -18.78 2.22
CA ASP A 132 32.56 -19.06 0.91
C ASP A 132 31.17 -18.41 0.79
N GLY A 133 30.85 -17.91 -0.42
CA GLY A 133 29.57 -17.36 -0.76
C GLY A 133 29.38 -15.88 -0.42
N THR A 134 28.15 -15.39 -0.62
CA THR A 134 27.77 -14.00 -0.39
C THR A 134 27.23 -13.82 1.01
N LEU A 135 27.78 -12.87 1.75
CA LEU A 135 27.39 -12.53 3.12
C LEU A 135 26.42 -11.35 3.12
N ALA A 136 25.34 -11.44 3.90
CA ALA A 136 24.36 -10.37 4.06
C ALA A 136 24.56 -9.66 5.40
N PHE A 137 24.86 -8.37 5.34
CA PHE A 137 25.10 -7.51 6.50
C PHE A 137 23.89 -6.64 6.80
N ARG A 138 23.54 -6.52 8.08
CA ARG A 138 22.51 -5.60 8.59
C ARG A 138 23.03 -4.89 9.82
N GLY A 139 23.00 -3.57 9.83
CA GLY A 139 23.53 -2.77 10.93
C GLY A 139 22.73 -1.54 11.25
N GLU A 140 22.94 -1.03 12.47
CA GLU A 140 22.43 0.24 12.94
C GLU A 140 23.59 1.25 13.04
N ILE A 141 23.35 2.44 12.50
CA ILE A 141 24.29 3.56 12.45
C ILE A 141 24.09 4.43 13.70
N GLN A 142 25.12 4.55 14.53
CA GLN A 142 25.12 5.33 15.77
C GLN A 142 26.24 6.36 15.73
N LYS A 143 25.99 7.53 15.14
CA LYS A 143 27.00 8.61 14.93
C LYS A 143 28.22 8.12 14.13
N ASP A 144 29.30 7.80 14.81
CA ASP A 144 30.56 7.35 14.23
C ASP A 144 30.81 5.84 14.47
N ARG A 145 29.75 5.08 14.69
CA ARG A 145 29.78 3.62 14.84
C ARG A 145 28.65 2.99 14.01
N ILE A 146 28.91 1.79 13.50
CA ILE A 146 27.91 0.89 12.94
C ILE A 146 28.02 -0.40 13.75
N VAL A 147 26.90 -0.89 14.26
CA VAL A 147 26.84 -2.18 14.95
C VAL A 147 25.76 -3.02 14.31
N GLY A 148 26.02 -4.32 14.15
CA GLY A 148 25.05 -5.16 13.47
C GLY A 148 25.48 -6.61 13.41
N THR A 149 24.78 -7.35 12.56
CA THR A 149 25.02 -8.77 12.30
C THR A 149 25.22 -9.01 10.81
N TYR A 150 25.91 -10.10 10.49
CA TYR A 150 25.96 -10.63 9.14
C TYR A 150 25.63 -12.13 9.16
N PHE A 151 25.01 -12.58 8.09
CA PHE A 151 24.60 -13.95 7.86
C PHE A 151 25.52 -14.59 6.82
N ASP A 152 26.07 -15.76 7.11
CA ASP A 152 27.00 -16.51 6.24
C ASP A 152 26.36 -17.64 5.45
N GLY A 153 25.01 -17.68 5.42
CA GLY A 153 24.24 -18.77 4.82
C GLY A 153 23.83 -19.85 5.83
N SER A 154 24.45 -19.89 7.02
CA SER A 154 24.14 -20.88 8.06
C SER A 154 23.91 -20.28 9.44
N LYS A 155 24.69 -19.26 9.82
CA LYS A 155 24.63 -18.61 11.13
C LYS A 155 24.75 -17.10 11.03
N GLU A 156 24.26 -16.43 12.05
CA GLU A 156 24.39 -15.00 12.25
C GLU A 156 25.53 -14.67 13.20
N TYR A 157 26.35 -13.68 12.82
CA TYR A 157 27.53 -13.23 13.58
C TYR A 157 27.49 -11.73 13.74
N SER A 158 28.01 -11.20 14.84
CA SER A 158 28.10 -9.76 15.05
C SER A 158 29.25 -9.11 14.29
N PHE A 159 29.07 -7.86 13.86
CA PHE A 159 30.16 -7.01 13.39
C PHE A 159 30.05 -5.62 14.01
N LYS A 160 31.13 -4.87 13.97
CA LYS A 160 31.20 -3.46 14.37
C LYS A 160 32.02 -2.69 13.35
N ALA A 161 31.64 -1.44 13.09
CA ALA A 161 32.49 -0.53 12.35
C ALA A 161 32.62 0.80 13.10
N LYS A 162 33.82 1.37 13.11
CA LYS A 162 34.11 2.68 13.71
C LYS A 162 34.69 3.61 12.64
N ARG A 163 34.15 4.80 12.54
CA ARG A 163 34.62 5.78 11.57
C ARG A 163 36.04 6.22 11.91
N THR A 164 36.93 6.15 10.93
CA THR A 164 38.32 6.59 11.04
C THR A 164 38.55 7.94 10.37
N THR A 165 37.90 8.17 9.20
CA THR A 165 37.99 9.46 8.50
C THR A 165 36.63 9.88 7.99
N LYS A 166 36.33 11.20 8.08
CA LYS A 166 35.14 11.79 7.47
C LYS A 166 35.43 12.07 5.98
N GLY A 167 34.53 11.67 5.09
CA GLY A 167 34.61 12.03 3.68
C GLY A 167 34.63 13.55 3.46
N LYS A 168 35.18 14.03 2.35
CA LYS A 168 35.23 15.46 2.02
C LYS A 168 33.83 16.08 2.11
N LYS A 169 33.74 17.26 2.72
CA LYS A 169 32.51 18.03 2.85
C LYS A 169 31.87 18.26 1.47
N VAL A 170 30.79 17.59 1.19
CA VAL A 170 29.81 18.09 0.23
C VAL A 170 29.05 19.22 0.93
N VAL A 171 28.97 20.36 0.26
CA VAL A 171 28.58 21.69 0.78
C VAL A 171 27.40 21.66 1.76
N ARG A 172 27.55 22.44 2.84
CA ARG A 172 26.56 22.65 3.88
C ARG A 172 25.29 23.30 3.34
N GLU A 173 24.16 22.61 3.37
CA GLU A 173 22.91 23.27 3.75
C GLU A 173 22.97 23.58 5.25
N LYS A 174 22.55 24.77 5.63
CA LYS A 174 22.38 25.21 7.02
C LYS A 174 21.70 24.08 7.80
N GLU A 175 22.40 23.52 8.79
CA GLU A 175 21.78 22.63 9.76
C GLU A 175 20.68 23.44 10.46
N LEU A 176 19.43 23.19 10.13
CA LEU A 176 18.36 23.44 11.04
C LEU A 176 18.63 22.49 12.22
N ALA A 177 18.90 23.05 13.37
CA ALA A 177 19.05 22.29 14.60
C ALA A 177 17.80 21.45 14.78
N SER A 178 17.90 20.15 14.58
CA SER A 178 16.82 19.23 14.95
C SER A 178 16.95 18.98 16.45
N ASP A 179 16.29 19.81 17.24
CA ASP A 179 15.76 19.34 18.50
C ASP A 179 14.80 18.20 18.12
N SER A 180 15.25 16.96 18.24
CA SER A 180 14.41 15.80 18.05
C SER A 180 13.43 15.72 19.23
N LYS A 181 12.39 16.55 19.17
CA LYS A 181 11.20 16.34 19.99
C LYS A 181 10.53 15.07 19.51
N LEU A 182 10.35 14.15 20.44
CA LEU A 182 9.42 13.03 20.25
C LEU A 182 8.02 13.66 20.13
N TYR A 183 7.50 13.69 18.91
CA TYR A 183 6.12 14.11 18.67
C TYR A 183 5.21 12.94 18.99
N PHE A 184 4.53 13.02 20.10
CA PHE A 184 3.29 12.28 20.31
C PHE A 184 2.21 12.94 19.45
N PRO A 185 1.23 12.20 18.94
CA PRO A 185 0.13 12.78 18.17
C PRO A 185 -0.78 13.61 19.09
N GLU A 186 -0.31 14.80 19.48
CA GLU A 186 -1.11 15.83 20.12
C GLU A 186 -1.36 16.93 19.09
N GLY A 187 -2.62 17.34 18.93
CA GLY A 187 -3.02 18.42 18.02
C GLY A 187 -2.77 18.08 16.55
N ALA A 188 -1.67 18.51 15.98
CA ALA A 188 -1.33 18.27 14.57
C ALA A 188 -0.80 16.83 14.29
N TYR A 189 -1.08 15.87 15.13
CA TYR A 189 -0.71 14.44 14.94
C TYR A 189 0.78 14.23 14.64
N GLY A 190 1.64 14.83 15.46
CA GLY A 190 3.08 14.72 15.34
C GLY A 190 3.72 15.73 14.38
N LEU A 191 2.97 16.69 13.86
CA LEU A 191 3.49 17.79 13.06
C LEU A 191 3.74 19.02 13.95
N GLU A 192 4.87 19.71 13.76
CA GLU A 192 5.14 20.99 14.46
C GLU A 192 4.19 22.10 14.04
N LYS A 193 3.73 22.04 12.82
CA LYS A 193 2.82 23.03 12.22
C LYS A 193 1.79 22.32 11.38
N GLU A 194 0.62 22.91 11.30
CA GLU A 194 -0.40 22.49 10.36
C GLU A 194 0.16 22.54 8.92
N LEU A 195 -0.05 21.47 8.17
CA LEU A 195 0.41 21.42 6.78
C LEU A 195 -0.33 22.46 5.96
N LEU A 196 0.39 23.12 5.08
CA LEU A 196 -0.20 24.05 4.13
C LEU A 196 -1.31 23.37 3.33
N SER A 197 -2.43 24.07 3.18
CA SER A 197 -3.57 23.65 2.38
C SER A 197 -3.91 24.72 1.36
N PRO A 198 -3.00 25.01 0.41
CA PRO A 198 -3.21 26.06 -0.59
C PRO A 198 -4.35 25.64 -1.53
N ASN A 199 -5.11 26.62 -2.01
CA ASN A 199 -6.18 26.37 -2.98
C ASN A 199 -5.62 25.90 -4.32
N ALA A 200 -4.44 26.36 -4.71
CA ALA A 200 -3.76 25.98 -5.94
C ALA A 200 -2.30 25.62 -5.69
N VAL A 201 -1.82 24.58 -6.37
CA VAL A 201 -0.41 24.14 -6.36
C VAL A 201 0.03 23.83 -7.77
N LEU A 202 1.17 24.38 -8.17
CA LEU A 202 1.88 24.03 -9.38
C LEU A 202 3.11 23.20 -9.02
N ILE A 203 3.21 21.97 -9.51
CA ILE A 203 4.46 21.22 -9.54
C ILE A 203 5.07 21.47 -10.92
N ASP A 204 6.20 22.15 -10.94
CA ASP A 204 6.88 22.66 -12.12
C ASP A 204 8.01 21.70 -12.54
N ASN A 205 8.11 21.40 -13.84
CA ASN A 205 9.24 20.70 -14.46
C ASN A 205 9.55 19.30 -13.85
N ALA A 206 8.56 18.43 -13.76
CA ALA A 206 8.71 17.07 -13.20
C ALA A 206 8.64 15.97 -14.27
N THR A 207 9.21 14.80 -13.97
CA THR A 207 8.89 13.57 -14.69
C THR A 207 7.58 12.98 -14.13
N ILE A 208 6.55 12.88 -14.97
CA ILE A 208 5.22 12.49 -14.51
C ILE A 208 4.84 11.13 -15.09
N TRP A 209 4.54 10.18 -14.22
CA TRP A 209 3.94 8.90 -14.57
C TRP A 209 2.42 9.06 -14.53
N THR A 210 1.81 9.40 -15.67
CA THR A 210 0.38 9.75 -15.67
C THR A 210 -0.54 8.56 -15.40
N CYS A 211 -0.07 7.33 -15.61
CA CYS A 211 -0.86 6.09 -15.60
C CYS A 211 -2.11 6.20 -16.52
N GLY A 212 -2.07 7.09 -17.47
CA GLY A 212 -3.09 7.36 -18.47
C GLY A 212 -2.52 7.25 -19.89
N PRO A 213 -3.27 7.68 -20.93
CA PRO A 213 -2.87 7.54 -22.32
C PRO A 213 -1.55 8.26 -22.71
N LYS A 214 -1.16 9.28 -21.94
CA LYS A 214 0.10 10.02 -22.17
C LYS A 214 1.34 9.25 -21.70
N GLY A 215 1.17 8.16 -20.94
CA GLY A 215 2.29 7.39 -20.41
C GLY A 215 3.15 8.18 -19.45
N ILE A 216 4.48 8.11 -19.62
CA ILE A 216 5.46 8.88 -18.86
C ILE A 216 5.81 10.12 -19.69
N VAL A 217 5.76 11.29 -19.08
CA VAL A 217 6.14 12.56 -19.67
C VAL A 217 7.23 13.21 -18.83
N GLU A 218 8.24 13.80 -19.48
CA GLU A 218 9.39 14.42 -18.82
C GLU A 218 9.31 15.94 -18.96
N ASP A 219 9.79 16.66 -17.96
CA ASP A 219 9.81 18.12 -17.92
C ASP A 219 8.42 18.74 -18.11
N TRP A 220 7.42 18.15 -17.47
CA TRP A 220 6.03 18.61 -17.50
C TRP A 220 5.57 19.13 -16.15
N ASP A 221 4.51 19.96 -16.20
CA ASP A 221 3.90 20.58 -15.05
C ASP A 221 2.55 19.95 -14.70
N ILE A 222 2.21 20.02 -13.41
CA ILE A 222 0.88 19.66 -12.89
C ILE A 222 0.35 20.84 -12.09
N LEU A 223 -0.76 21.40 -12.52
CA LEU A 223 -1.55 22.33 -11.74
C LEU A 223 -2.73 21.59 -11.13
N PHE A 224 -2.92 21.71 -9.83
CA PHE A 224 -4.15 21.29 -9.18
C PHE A 224 -4.74 22.43 -8.35
N VAL A 225 -6.08 22.53 -8.42
CA VAL A 225 -6.88 23.59 -7.81
C VAL A 225 -8.01 22.94 -7.02
N ASP A 226 -8.25 23.41 -5.81
CA ASP A 226 -9.29 22.90 -4.92
C ASP A 226 -9.30 21.36 -4.78
N GLY A 227 -8.10 20.77 -4.73
CA GLY A 227 -7.91 19.33 -4.55
C GLY A 227 -8.12 18.47 -5.79
N LYS A 228 -8.24 19.06 -6.98
CA LYS A 228 -8.37 18.38 -8.26
C LYS A 228 -7.25 18.79 -9.21
N ILE A 229 -6.79 17.84 -10.02
CA ILE A 229 -5.88 18.14 -11.12
C ILE A 229 -6.64 18.97 -12.16
N ASP A 230 -6.21 20.20 -12.35
CA ASP A 230 -6.77 21.12 -13.34
C ASP A 230 -6.09 20.91 -14.69
N LYS A 231 -4.74 20.92 -14.72
CA LYS A 231 -3.99 20.84 -15.96
C LYS A 231 -2.70 20.00 -15.79
N VAL A 232 -2.34 19.28 -16.85
CA VAL A 232 -1.06 18.57 -17.01
C VAL A 232 -0.52 18.90 -18.40
N ALA A 233 0.55 19.67 -18.50
CA ALA A 233 1.11 20.20 -19.74
C ALA A 233 2.61 20.46 -19.61
N PRO A 234 3.34 20.66 -20.74
CA PRO A 234 4.77 20.94 -20.73
C PRO A 234 5.15 22.26 -20.06
N ASP A 235 4.23 23.24 -20.04
CA ASP A 235 4.45 24.58 -19.50
C ASP A 235 3.12 25.15 -19.04
N ILE A 236 3.02 25.48 -17.76
CA ILE A 236 1.82 26.03 -17.14
C ILE A 236 2.15 27.33 -16.44
N SER A 237 1.79 28.45 -17.05
CA SER A 237 1.93 29.75 -16.42
C SER A 237 0.78 29.99 -15.43
N VAL A 238 1.12 30.39 -14.21
CA VAL A 238 0.18 30.84 -13.18
C VAL A 238 0.55 32.28 -12.75
N PRO A 239 -0.43 33.12 -12.43
CA PRO A 239 -0.13 34.46 -11.90
C PRO A 239 0.71 34.37 -10.62
N MET A 240 1.64 35.30 -10.45
CA MET A 240 2.49 35.33 -9.25
C MET A 240 1.63 35.36 -7.95
N GLY A 241 1.92 34.44 -7.04
CA GLY A 241 1.20 34.31 -5.76
C GLY A 241 -0.18 33.65 -5.83
N SER A 242 -0.65 33.20 -7.01
CA SER A 242 -1.94 32.52 -7.16
C SER A 242 -1.88 31.02 -6.83
N ALA A 243 -0.68 30.44 -6.81
CA ALA A 243 -0.44 29.04 -6.49
C ALA A 243 0.83 28.88 -5.65
N LEU A 244 0.90 27.82 -4.85
CA LEU A 244 2.15 27.33 -4.30
C LEU A 244 2.93 26.64 -5.42
N VAL A 245 4.14 27.12 -5.72
CA VAL A 245 5.00 26.51 -6.72
C VAL A 245 6.00 25.56 -6.07
N ILE A 246 6.08 24.34 -6.58
CA ILE A 246 7.01 23.30 -6.15
C ILE A 246 7.93 22.97 -7.32
N ASP A 247 9.22 23.24 -7.19
CA ASP A 247 10.23 22.84 -8.16
C ASP A 247 10.32 21.30 -8.23
N GLY A 248 9.86 20.75 -9.35
CA GLY A 248 9.86 19.34 -9.68
C GLY A 248 11.09 18.86 -10.45
N THR A 249 12.05 19.75 -10.73
CA THR A 249 13.24 19.41 -11.51
C THR A 249 13.97 18.19 -10.94
N GLY A 250 14.12 17.15 -11.75
CA GLY A 250 14.72 15.87 -11.37
C GLY A 250 13.89 15.04 -10.38
N LYS A 251 12.61 15.39 -10.16
CA LYS A 251 11.67 14.62 -9.33
C LYS A 251 10.67 13.87 -10.19
N TYR A 252 10.10 12.84 -9.60
CA TYR A 252 9.07 12.00 -10.20
C TYR A 252 7.75 12.20 -9.50
N VAL A 253 6.68 12.33 -10.25
CA VAL A 253 5.31 12.44 -9.73
C VAL A 253 4.48 11.29 -10.26
N THR A 254 3.81 10.59 -9.36
CA THR A 254 2.93 9.47 -9.68
C THR A 254 1.56 9.66 -9.03
N PRO A 255 0.50 9.00 -9.52
CA PRO A 255 -0.71 8.86 -8.73
C PRO A 255 -0.40 8.24 -7.37
N GLY A 256 -1.10 8.67 -6.33
CA GLY A 256 -1.02 7.98 -5.05
C GLY A 256 -1.44 6.51 -5.19
N LEU A 257 -0.75 5.61 -4.50
CA LEU A 257 -1.09 4.19 -4.52
C LEU A 257 -2.49 3.95 -3.96
N VAL A 258 -3.18 2.98 -4.55
CA VAL A 258 -4.51 2.53 -4.13
C VAL A 258 -4.40 1.07 -3.76
N ASP A 259 -4.55 0.75 -2.48
CA ASP A 259 -4.59 -0.62 -1.99
C ASP A 259 -6.01 -1.17 -2.06
N CYS A 260 -6.21 -2.21 -2.84
CA CYS A 260 -7.51 -2.83 -3.02
C CYS A 260 -7.87 -3.84 -1.91
N HIS A 261 -6.94 -4.14 -0.99
CA HIS A 261 -7.16 -5.08 0.10
C HIS A 261 -6.28 -4.74 1.32
N SER A 262 -6.85 -4.10 2.29
CA SER A 262 -6.17 -3.79 3.55
C SER A 262 -7.02 -4.17 4.76
N HIS A 263 -6.34 -4.32 5.91
CA HIS A 263 -6.95 -4.54 7.21
C HIS A 263 -6.46 -3.51 8.24
N SER A 264 -5.73 -2.50 7.79
CA SER A 264 -5.27 -1.37 8.62
C SER A 264 -6.43 -0.42 8.94
N ALA A 265 -6.22 0.48 9.90
CA ALA A 265 -7.20 1.49 10.30
C ALA A 265 -8.54 0.92 10.80
N ALA A 266 -8.56 -0.29 11.31
CA ALA A 266 -9.73 -0.91 11.91
C ALA A 266 -9.37 -1.58 13.25
N SER A 267 -10.18 -1.38 14.29
CA SER A 267 -9.95 -1.96 15.61
C SER A 267 -10.24 -3.47 15.64
N SER A 268 -11.09 -3.95 14.73
CA SER A 268 -11.38 -5.37 14.51
C SER A 268 -11.84 -5.58 13.08
N ILE A 269 -11.50 -6.72 12.49
CA ILE A 269 -11.82 -7.02 11.09
C ILE A 269 -12.66 -8.27 10.89
N ASN A 270 -12.93 -9.03 11.95
CA ASN A 270 -13.70 -10.27 11.87
C ASN A 270 -14.89 -10.27 12.83
N GLU A 271 -16.07 -10.49 12.26
CA GLU A 271 -17.22 -10.94 13.01
C GLU A 271 -17.51 -12.39 12.60
N GLY A 272 -16.85 -13.34 13.28
CA GLY A 272 -16.74 -14.72 12.82
C GLY A 272 -17.67 -15.72 13.49
N ALA A 273 -18.56 -15.29 14.41
CA ALA A 273 -19.41 -16.20 15.20
C ALA A 273 -20.49 -16.89 14.35
N GLN A 274 -20.92 -16.27 13.26
CA GLN A 274 -21.91 -16.81 12.33
C GLN A 274 -21.31 -17.06 10.95
N ALA A 275 -21.96 -17.89 10.12
CA ALA A 275 -21.54 -18.15 8.76
C ALA A 275 -21.85 -16.98 7.82
N VAL A 276 -22.84 -16.19 8.15
CA VAL A 276 -23.27 -14.99 7.42
C VAL A 276 -23.34 -13.83 8.39
N THR A 277 -22.68 -12.75 8.08
CA THR A 277 -22.64 -11.49 8.86
C THR A 277 -22.63 -10.29 7.93
N ALA A 278 -23.47 -10.31 6.90
CA ALA A 278 -23.50 -9.29 5.86
C ALA A 278 -23.93 -7.90 6.38
N GLU A 279 -24.55 -7.83 7.55
CA GLU A 279 -25.01 -6.60 8.21
C GLU A 279 -23.88 -5.80 8.88
N VAL A 280 -22.77 -6.46 9.28
CA VAL A 280 -21.68 -5.77 9.99
C VAL A 280 -20.85 -4.94 9.00
N ARG A 281 -20.28 -3.83 9.49
CA ARG A 281 -19.62 -2.85 8.63
C ARG A 281 -18.27 -2.43 9.19
N ILE A 282 -17.24 -2.48 8.38
CA ILE A 282 -15.90 -1.99 8.73
C ILE A 282 -15.93 -0.50 9.12
N ARG A 283 -16.80 0.29 8.50
CA ARG A 283 -16.91 1.72 8.83
C ARG A 283 -17.22 1.99 10.31
N ASP A 284 -17.89 1.07 10.99
CA ASP A 284 -18.30 1.23 12.38
C ASP A 284 -17.16 0.94 13.38
N VAL A 285 -16.05 0.37 12.88
CA VAL A 285 -14.87 0.01 13.67
C VAL A 285 -13.58 0.67 13.15
N LEU A 286 -13.71 1.72 12.34
CA LEU A 286 -12.54 2.48 11.88
C LEU A 286 -11.80 3.09 13.06
N PHE A 287 -10.49 2.85 13.09
CA PHE A 287 -9.57 3.33 14.11
C PHE A 287 -8.62 4.37 13.50
N ALA A 288 -8.93 5.64 13.69
CA ALA A 288 -8.26 6.75 13.03
C ALA A 288 -6.83 7.00 13.55
N ASP A 289 -6.53 6.53 14.76
CA ASP A 289 -5.21 6.68 15.41
C ASP A 289 -4.27 5.49 15.12
N ASP A 290 -4.64 4.60 14.19
CA ASP A 290 -3.78 3.50 13.77
C ASP A 290 -2.53 4.07 13.09
N VAL A 291 -1.37 3.89 13.72
CA VAL A 291 -0.07 4.35 13.22
C VAL A 291 0.27 3.79 11.82
N ASN A 292 -0.37 2.69 11.42
CA ASN A 292 -0.20 2.13 10.07
C ASN A 292 -0.71 3.07 8.99
N ILE A 293 -1.69 3.93 9.26
CA ILE A 293 -2.13 4.99 8.34
C ILE A 293 -0.93 5.90 8.00
N TYR A 294 -0.20 6.35 9.03
CA TYR A 294 0.99 7.20 8.84
C TYR A 294 2.13 6.47 8.13
N ARG A 295 2.39 5.22 8.51
CA ARG A 295 3.44 4.39 7.90
C ARG A 295 3.18 4.12 6.43
N GLN A 296 1.95 3.81 6.08
CA GLN A 296 1.53 3.55 4.70
C GLN A 296 1.55 4.82 3.86
N LEU A 297 1.19 5.98 4.44
CA LEU A 297 1.41 7.29 3.80
C LEU A 297 2.89 7.49 3.45
N GLY A 298 3.80 7.17 4.37
CA GLY A 298 5.24 7.24 4.12
C GLY A 298 5.71 6.37 2.95
N GLY A 299 4.99 5.29 2.64
CA GLY A 299 5.19 4.43 1.46
C GLY A 299 4.45 4.89 0.20
N GLY A 300 3.68 5.99 0.26
CA GLY A 300 2.96 6.53 -0.90
C GLY A 300 1.53 6.02 -1.07
N LEU A 301 1.01 5.24 -0.12
CA LEU A 301 -0.38 4.81 -0.14
C LEU A 301 -1.30 5.99 0.21
N THR A 302 -2.33 6.22 -0.59
CA THR A 302 -3.27 7.35 -0.40
C THR A 302 -4.70 6.92 -0.17
N THR A 303 -5.05 5.72 -0.62
CA THR A 303 -6.40 5.18 -0.57
C THR A 303 -6.33 3.69 -0.30
N ALA A 304 -7.17 3.17 0.58
CA ALA A 304 -7.24 1.74 0.87
C ALA A 304 -8.69 1.26 0.97
N ASN A 305 -8.92 0.04 0.50
CA ASN A 305 -10.17 -0.69 0.70
C ASN A 305 -10.01 -1.58 1.92
N ILE A 306 -10.63 -1.19 3.03
CA ILE A 306 -10.55 -1.94 4.29
C ILE A 306 -11.64 -3.00 4.28
N LEU A 307 -11.21 -4.25 4.22
CA LEU A 307 -12.07 -5.40 4.09
C LEU A 307 -12.32 -6.08 5.43
N HIS A 308 -13.49 -6.66 5.58
CA HIS A 308 -13.73 -7.68 6.60
C HIS A 308 -12.74 -8.83 6.41
N GLY A 309 -12.26 -9.43 7.47
CA GLY A 309 -11.37 -10.59 7.40
C GLY A 309 -12.05 -11.82 6.81
N SER A 310 -11.30 -12.91 6.66
CA SER A 310 -11.75 -14.10 5.95
C SER A 310 -12.33 -15.18 6.90
N ALA A 311 -12.99 -14.78 7.99
CA ALA A 311 -13.43 -15.72 9.04
C ALA A 311 -14.64 -16.57 8.65
N ASN A 312 -15.52 -16.07 7.78
CA ASN A 312 -16.79 -16.69 7.43
C ASN A 312 -17.10 -16.58 5.93
N PRO A 313 -17.93 -17.49 5.37
CA PRO A 313 -18.24 -17.50 3.94
C PRO A 313 -18.82 -16.17 3.43
N ILE A 314 -19.69 -15.55 4.21
CA ILE A 314 -20.24 -14.22 3.95
C ILE A 314 -19.88 -13.35 5.15
N GLY A 315 -18.90 -12.50 4.99
CA GLY A 315 -18.45 -11.55 5.99
C GLY A 315 -19.15 -10.19 5.88
N GLY A 316 -18.51 -9.15 6.42
CA GLY A 316 -19.10 -7.82 6.53
C GLY A 316 -18.79 -6.89 5.34
N GLN A 317 -19.44 -5.75 5.40
CA GLN A 317 -19.32 -4.66 4.44
C GLN A 317 -17.97 -3.95 4.63
N ASN A 318 -17.27 -3.68 3.52
CA ASN A 318 -16.00 -2.97 3.53
C ASN A 318 -16.17 -1.44 3.64
N ALA A 319 -15.06 -0.76 3.86
CA ALA A 319 -15.00 0.69 3.80
C ALA A 319 -13.79 1.13 2.95
N VAL A 320 -14.00 2.01 1.98
CA VAL A 320 -12.89 2.66 1.29
C VAL A 320 -12.52 3.93 2.05
N ILE A 321 -11.24 4.05 2.40
CA ILE A 321 -10.72 5.20 3.12
C ILE A 321 -9.66 5.93 2.30
N LYS A 322 -9.52 7.23 2.55
CA LYS A 322 -8.34 8.00 2.21
C LYS A 322 -7.48 8.13 3.47
N LEU A 323 -6.18 7.92 3.33
CA LEU A 323 -5.26 7.90 4.47
C LEU A 323 -5.00 9.31 5.02
N ARG A 324 -6.06 9.99 5.45
CA ARG A 324 -6.01 11.35 5.99
C ARG A 324 -5.58 11.32 7.46
N TRP A 325 -4.33 11.00 7.70
CA TRP A 325 -3.76 11.02 9.04
C TRP A 325 -4.12 12.31 9.76
N GLY A 326 -4.59 12.20 10.99
CA GLY A 326 -5.08 13.32 11.77
C GLY A 326 -6.56 13.65 11.62
N SER A 327 -7.29 12.91 10.77
CA SER A 327 -8.75 13.01 10.69
C SER A 327 -9.41 11.97 11.59
N GLY A 328 -10.60 12.26 12.11
CA GLY A 328 -11.42 11.23 12.77
C GLY A 328 -11.96 10.19 11.78
N PRO A 329 -12.62 9.11 12.27
CA PRO A 329 -13.09 8.00 11.43
C PRO A 329 -13.95 8.45 10.23
N GLU A 330 -14.89 9.37 10.45
CA GLU A 330 -15.72 9.92 9.35
C GLU A 330 -14.90 10.72 8.33
N GLY A 331 -13.81 11.35 8.76
CA GLY A 331 -12.89 12.08 7.89
C GLY A 331 -12.03 11.16 7.02
N LEU A 332 -11.81 9.93 7.44
CA LEU A 332 -11.10 8.92 6.64
C LEU A 332 -11.96 8.39 5.49
N LEU A 333 -13.28 8.27 5.68
CA LEU A 333 -14.16 7.66 4.69
C LEU A 333 -14.12 8.38 3.34
N PHE A 334 -14.02 7.60 2.27
CA PHE A 334 -14.23 8.08 0.92
C PHE A 334 -15.72 7.95 0.56
N LYS A 335 -16.50 8.99 0.84
CA LYS A 335 -17.98 9.00 0.76
C LYS A 335 -18.56 8.61 -0.60
N ASN A 336 -17.80 8.77 -1.68
CA ASN A 336 -18.25 8.48 -3.05
C ASN A 336 -17.72 7.15 -3.57
N ALA A 337 -17.08 6.34 -2.73
CA ALA A 337 -16.68 4.99 -3.12
C ALA A 337 -17.92 4.09 -3.25
N PRO A 338 -17.92 3.16 -4.22
CA PRO A 338 -18.94 2.13 -4.27
C PRO A 338 -18.97 1.31 -2.98
N GLU A 339 -20.15 0.93 -2.56
CA GLU A 339 -20.31 0.00 -1.45
C GLU A 339 -19.79 -1.39 -1.83
N GLY A 340 -19.19 -2.07 -0.89
CA GLY A 340 -18.67 -3.40 -1.10
C GLY A 340 -18.91 -4.32 0.10
N ILE A 341 -18.61 -5.60 -0.08
CA ILE A 341 -18.74 -6.64 0.93
C ILE A 341 -17.69 -7.72 0.73
N LYS A 342 -17.18 -8.30 1.81
CA LYS A 342 -16.21 -9.38 1.77
C LYS A 342 -16.86 -10.73 1.93
N PHE A 343 -16.61 -11.60 0.96
CA PHE A 343 -16.85 -13.05 1.06
C PHE A 343 -15.52 -13.77 1.24
N ALA A 344 -15.57 -15.02 1.65
CA ALA A 344 -14.37 -15.83 1.76
C ALA A 344 -14.63 -17.31 1.41
N LEU A 345 -13.60 -17.90 0.82
CA LEU A 345 -13.46 -19.32 0.50
C LEU A 345 -12.20 -19.85 1.22
N GLY A 346 -11.76 -21.03 0.86
CA GLY A 346 -10.53 -21.62 1.36
C GLY A 346 -10.64 -22.19 2.76
N GLU A 347 -9.49 -22.47 3.35
CA GLU A 347 -9.39 -23.09 4.67
C GLU A 347 -9.91 -22.22 5.81
N ASN A 348 -9.85 -20.90 5.63
CA ASN A 348 -10.19 -19.94 6.68
C ASN A 348 -11.65 -20.04 7.14
N VAL A 349 -12.57 -20.30 6.24
CA VAL A 349 -14.03 -20.32 6.53
C VAL A 349 -14.53 -21.68 6.97
N LYS A 350 -13.72 -22.72 6.80
CA LYS A 350 -14.01 -24.09 7.28
C LYS A 350 -13.57 -24.20 8.73
N GLN A 351 -14.48 -24.35 9.61
CA GLN A 351 -14.18 -24.35 11.04
C GLN A 351 -13.44 -25.61 11.53
N ALA A 352 -13.25 -26.61 10.66
CA ALA A 352 -12.47 -27.80 10.99
C ALA A 352 -11.01 -27.51 11.42
N ASN A 353 -10.46 -26.37 10.98
CA ASN A 353 -9.11 -25.94 11.34
C ASN A 353 -9.05 -25.07 12.62
N TRP A 354 -10.18 -24.72 13.19
CA TRP A 354 -10.27 -23.84 14.34
C TRP A 354 -10.63 -24.65 15.60
N GLN A 355 -9.69 -24.82 16.50
CA GLN A 355 -9.91 -25.56 17.73
C GLN A 355 -11.07 -24.98 18.55
N GLY A 356 -12.00 -25.85 18.95
CA GLY A 356 -13.13 -25.50 19.82
C GLY A 356 -14.28 -24.76 19.18
N ASN A 357 -14.32 -24.56 17.87
CA ASN A 357 -15.41 -23.88 17.19
C ASN A 357 -16.34 -24.90 16.50
N GLY A 358 -17.60 -24.96 16.94
CA GLY A 358 -18.65 -25.84 16.38
C GLY A 358 -19.49 -25.21 15.27
N ARG A 359 -19.12 -24.01 14.76
CA ARG A 359 -19.90 -23.31 13.72
C ARG A 359 -19.89 -24.06 12.38
N TYR A 360 -21.06 -24.15 11.74
CA TYR A 360 -21.18 -24.51 10.32
C TYR A 360 -20.71 -23.33 9.43
N PRO A 361 -20.04 -23.56 8.26
CA PRO A 361 -19.69 -24.84 7.66
C PRO A 361 -18.34 -25.40 8.15
N GLN A 362 -18.19 -26.73 8.09
CA GLN A 362 -16.97 -27.44 8.46
C GLN A 362 -16.14 -27.84 7.22
N THR A 363 -16.76 -27.86 6.04
CA THR A 363 -16.13 -28.29 4.77
C THR A 363 -16.52 -27.36 3.63
N ARG A 364 -15.84 -27.50 2.48
CA ARG A 364 -16.15 -26.77 1.23
C ARG A 364 -17.57 -27.00 0.74
N MET A 365 -18.13 -28.19 0.96
CA MET A 365 -19.52 -28.50 0.62
C MET A 365 -20.51 -27.56 1.34
N GLY A 366 -20.28 -27.34 2.63
CA GLY A 366 -21.12 -26.43 3.41
C GLY A 366 -20.92 -24.95 3.02
N VAL A 367 -19.74 -24.54 2.55
CA VAL A 367 -19.49 -23.17 2.12
C VAL A 367 -20.39 -22.79 0.95
N GLU A 368 -20.45 -23.60 -0.11
CA GLU A 368 -21.35 -23.37 -1.24
C GLU A 368 -22.81 -23.31 -0.79
N GLN A 369 -23.23 -24.24 0.07
CA GLN A 369 -24.61 -24.29 0.56
C GLN A 369 -25.01 -23.03 1.33
N VAL A 370 -24.13 -22.53 2.22
CA VAL A 370 -24.36 -21.27 2.96
C VAL A 370 -24.58 -20.12 1.99
N ILE A 371 -23.72 -19.98 0.99
CA ILE A 371 -23.80 -18.88 0.02
C ILE A 371 -25.10 -18.98 -0.80
N ARG A 372 -25.45 -20.15 -1.29
CA ARG A 372 -26.70 -20.36 -2.06
C ARG A 372 -27.95 -20.08 -1.24
N ASP A 373 -28.01 -20.56 0.00
CA ASP A 373 -29.17 -20.35 0.88
C ASP A 373 -29.34 -18.87 1.24
N ALA A 374 -28.23 -18.17 1.50
CA ALA A 374 -28.26 -16.75 1.78
C ALA A 374 -28.79 -15.94 0.57
N PHE A 375 -28.36 -16.24 -0.65
CA PHE A 375 -28.87 -15.56 -1.84
C PHE A 375 -30.32 -15.93 -2.18
N ARG A 376 -30.78 -17.16 -1.91
CA ARG A 376 -32.22 -17.51 -2.01
C ARG A 376 -33.05 -16.69 -1.04
N ALA A 377 -32.61 -16.60 0.22
CA ALA A 377 -33.29 -15.78 1.22
C ALA A 377 -33.33 -14.29 0.81
N ALA A 378 -32.24 -13.77 0.22
CA ALA A 378 -32.20 -12.41 -0.29
C ALA A 378 -33.13 -12.20 -1.51
N GLN A 379 -33.27 -13.17 -2.40
CA GLN A 379 -34.24 -13.11 -3.50
C GLN A 379 -35.69 -13.06 -2.97
N ASP A 380 -36.05 -13.88 -1.99
CA ASP A 380 -37.36 -13.91 -1.36
C ASP A 380 -37.64 -12.60 -0.60
N TYR A 381 -36.63 -12.07 0.11
CA TYR A 381 -36.67 -10.77 0.78
C TYR A 381 -36.97 -9.66 -0.22
N ARG A 382 -36.19 -9.57 -1.28
CA ARG A 382 -36.37 -8.58 -2.35
C ARG A 382 -37.76 -8.69 -3.01
N HIS A 383 -38.22 -9.91 -3.27
CA HIS A 383 -39.55 -10.15 -3.86
C HIS A 383 -40.67 -9.64 -2.95
N ARG A 384 -40.63 -9.93 -1.65
CA ARG A 384 -41.61 -9.46 -0.66
C ARG A 384 -41.66 -7.94 -0.60
N HIS A 385 -40.51 -7.27 -0.53
CA HIS A 385 -40.44 -5.79 -0.53
C HIS A 385 -40.94 -5.18 -1.84
N LYS A 386 -40.59 -5.72 -2.98
CA LYS A 386 -41.08 -5.26 -4.29
C LYS A 386 -42.59 -5.42 -4.41
N THR A 387 -43.15 -6.54 -3.98
CA THR A 387 -44.57 -6.81 -3.99
C THR A 387 -45.33 -5.82 -3.09
N TYR A 388 -44.84 -5.59 -1.88
CA TYR A 388 -45.42 -4.61 -0.97
C TYR A 388 -45.41 -3.20 -1.58
N ASN A 389 -44.29 -2.78 -2.13
CA ASN A 389 -44.12 -1.45 -2.71
C ASN A 389 -44.98 -1.22 -3.96
N ARG A 390 -45.32 -2.26 -4.71
CA ARG A 390 -46.21 -2.21 -5.89
C ARG A 390 -47.68 -2.34 -5.52
N SER A 391 -48.01 -2.70 -4.29
CA SER A 391 -49.40 -2.89 -3.84
C SER A 391 -50.14 -1.56 -3.78
N SER A 392 -51.46 -1.60 -3.99
CA SER A 392 -52.34 -0.43 -3.88
C SER A 392 -52.35 0.17 -2.47
N LYS A 393 -52.74 1.42 -2.31
CA LYS A 393 -52.83 2.12 -1.02
C LYS A 393 -53.72 1.35 -0.01
N ALA A 394 -54.77 0.69 -0.48
CA ALA A 394 -55.63 -0.14 0.34
C ALA A 394 -54.92 -1.42 0.83
N GLN A 395 -54.12 -2.05 -0.01
CA GLN A 395 -53.33 -3.23 0.32
C GLN A 395 -52.14 -2.91 1.24
N ARG A 396 -51.56 -1.70 1.15
CA ARG A 396 -50.45 -1.22 2.04
C ARG A 396 -50.91 -0.90 3.49
N LYS A 397 -52.18 -1.01 3.80
CA LYS A 397 -52.65 -0.93 5.21
C LYS A 397 -52.15 -2.06 6.07
N LYS A 398 -51.59 -3.13 5.49
CA LYS A 398 -50.85 -4.18 6.20
C LYS A 398 -49.52 -3.68 6.69
N VAL A 399 -49.00 -4.27 7.76
CA VAL A 399 -47.68 -4.00 8.29
C VAL A 399 -46.64 -4.20 7.17
N PRO A 400 -45.72 -3.22 6.91
CA PRO A 400 -44.69 -3.39 5.92
C PRO A 400 -43.76 -4.57 6.27
N PRO A 401 -43.14 -5.23 5.29
CA PRO A 401 -42.14 -6.25 5.55
C PRO A 401 -41.03 -5.68 6.43
N ARG A 402 -40.62 -6.46 7.43
CA ARG A 402 -39.48 -6.07 8.28
C ARG A 402 -38.23 -5.87 7.45
N ILE A 403 -37.47 -4.82 7.73
CA ILE A 403 -36.13 -4.62 7.20
C ILE A 403 -35.19 -5.58 7.93
N ASP A 404 -34.45 -6.34 7.14
CA ASP A 404 -33.43 -7.27 7.59
C ASP A 404 -32.11 -6.80 6.99
N LEU A 405 -31.20 -6.32 7.84
CA LEU A 405 -29.96 -5.67 7.41
C LEU A 405 -28.99 -6.64 6.72
N GLU A 406 -28.99 -7.90 7.11
CA GLU A 406 -28.21 -8.96 6.46
C GLU A 406 -28.73 -9.20 5.04
N LEU A 407 -30.02 -9.40 4.89
CA LEU A 407 -30.65 -9.65 3.58
C LEU A 407 -30.66 -8.41 2.68
N GLU A 408 -30.70 -7.21 3.26
CA GLU A 408 -30.58 -5.95 2.51
C GLU A 408 -29.23 -5.87 1.79
N ALA A 409 -28.12 -6.12 2.52
CA ALA A 409 -26.78 -6.11 1.92
C ALA A 409 -26.63 -7.15 0.80
N LEU A 410 -27.23 -8.34 0.96
CA LEU A 410 -27.21 -9.38 -0.09
C LEU A 410 -28.12 -9.02 -1.27
N ALA A 411 -29.26 -8.37 -1.02
CA ALA A 411 -30.16 -7.88 -2.07
C ALA A 411 -29.48 -6.80 -2.93
N GLU A 412 -28.65 -5.94 -2.33
CA GLU A 412 -27.86 -4.93 -3.02
C GLU A 412 -26.84 -5.56 -3.99
N ILE A 413 -26.25 -6.72 -3.64
CA ILE A 413 -25.38 -7.48 -4.56
C ILE A 413 -26.19 -7.94 -5.77
N LEU A 414 -27.37 -8.53 -5.55
CA LEU A 414 -28.28 -8.98 -6.63
C LEU A 414 -28.79 -7.83 -7.50
N GLU A 415 -28.70 -6.61 -7.03
CA GLU A 415 -29.08 -5.40 -7.75
C GLU A 415 -27.89 -4.68 -8.40
N GLY A 416 -26.69 -5.20 -8.25
CA GLY A 416 -25.46 -4.59 -8.76
C GLY A 416 -25.04 -3.30 -8.06
N LYS A 417 -25.58 -3.02 -6.87
CA LYS A 417 -25.28 -1.83 -6.06
C LYS A 417 -24.10 -2.01 -5.14
N ARG A 418 -23.83 -3.25 -4.72
CA ARG A 418 -22.74 -3.61 -3.81
C ARG A 418 -21.77 -4.54 -4.49
N LEU A 419 -20.48 -4.20 -4.44
CA LEU A 419 -19.39 -4.97 -5.04
C LEU A 419 -19.00 -6.14 -4.12
N LEU A 420 -18.91 -7.34 -4.68
CA LEU A 420 -18.48 -8.53 -3.95
C LEU A 420 -16.98 -8.75 -4.13
N HIS A 421 -16.23 -8.77 -3.03
CA HIS A 421 -14.81 -9.07 -2.97
C HIS A 421 -14.60 -10.41 -2.25
N CYS A 422 -13.97 -11.39 -2.88
CA CYS A 422 -13.90 -12.74 -2.35
C CYS A 422 -12.46 -13.20 -2.09
N HIS A 423 -12.14 -13.50 -0.84
CA HIS A 423 -10.94 -14.23 -0.47
C HIS A 423 -10.95 -15.63 -1.08
N SER A 424 -9.88 -16.03 -1.76
CA SER A 424 -9.84 -17.27 -2.52
C SER A 424 -8.42 -17.78 -2.74
N TYR A 425 -8.25 -19.09 -2.80
CA TYR A 425 -6.98 -19.73 -3.12
C TYR A 425 -7.12 -20.71 -4.28
N ARG A 426 -7.96 -21.71 -4.14
CA ARG A 426 -8.09 -22.88 -5.02
C ARG A 426 -8.98 -22.61 -6.24
N GLN A 427 -8.58 -23.17 -7.36
CA GLN A 427 -9.32 -23.07 -8.62
C GLN A 427 -10.76 -23.61 -8.54
N ASP A 428 -10.97 -24.74 -7.85
CA ASP A 428 -12.30 -25.38 -7.74
C ASP A 428 -13.29 -24.49 -6.97
N GLU A 429 -12.84 -23.81 -5.92
CA GLU A 429 -13.66 -22.88 -5.14
C GLU A 429 -13.93 -21.58 -5.92
N ILE A 430 -12.95 -21.07 -6.68
CA ILE A 430 -13.12 -19.92 -7.56
C ILE A 430 -14.18 -20.24 -8.63
N LEU A 431 -14.09 -21.41 -9.26
CA LEU A 431 -15.07 -21.88 -10.24
C LEU A 431 -16.46 -22.06 -9.62
N MET A 432 -16.53 -22.61 -8.42
CA MET A 432 -17.79 -22.78 -7.70
C MET A 432 -18.48 -21.44 -7.48
N LEU A 433 -17.79 -20.44 -6.94
CA LEU A 433 -18.40 -19.14 -6.69
C LEU A 433 -18.78 -18.41 -7.97
N THR A 434 -17.99 -18.55 -9.04
CA THR A 434 -18.33 -18.02 -10.37
C THR A 434 -19.65 -18.59 -10.88
N ARG A 435 -19.87 -19.92 -10.76
CA ARG A 435 -21.15 -20.56 -11.13
C ARG A 435 -22.31 -20.07 -10.25
N VAL A 436 -22.08 -19.93 -8.94
CA VAL A 436 -23.11 -19.36 -8.04
C VAL A 436 -23.47 -17.95 -8.51
N ALA A 437 -22.49 -17.13 -8.85
CA ALA A 437 -22.75 -15.78 -9.33
C ALA A 437 -23.57 -15.77 -10.64
N GLU A 438 -23.27 -16.67 -11.56
CA GLU A 438 -24.02 -16.85 -12.80
C GLU A 438 -25.46 -17.33 -12.55
N ASP A 439 -25.65 -18.32 -11.66
CA ASP A 439 -26.98 -18.86 -11.30
C ASP A 439 -27.90 -17.81 -10.66
N PHE A 440 -27.33 -16.90 -9.88
CA PHE A 440 -28.09 -15.83 -9.19
C PHE A 440 -28.09 -14.50 -9.95
N GLY A 441 -27.31 -14.38 -11.01
CA GLY A 441 -27.27 -13.20 -11.88
C GLY A 441 -26.54 -11.99 -11.30
N PHE A 442 -25.53 -12.18 -10.45
CA PHE A 442 -24.71 -11.10 -9.94
C PHE A 442 -23.26 -11.18 -10.46
N LYS A 443 -22.47 -10.12 -10.23
CA LYS A 443 -21.08 -10.06 -10.62
C LYS A 443 -20.17 -10.10 -9.40
N ILE A 444 -19.08 -10.87 -9.49
CA ILE A 444 -17.98 -10.81 -8.55
C ILE A 444 -17.07 -9.67 -9.00
N ALA A 445 -16.82 -8.70 -8.15
CA ALA A 445 -15.94 -7.58 -8.48
C ALA A 445 -14.47 -8.01 -8.48
N THR A 446 -14.02 -8.71 -7.43
CA THR A 446 -12.64 -9.18 -7.33
C THR A 446 -12.54 -10.51 -6.60
N PHE A 447 -11.62 -11.36 -7.04
CA PHE A 447 -11.06 -12.43 -6.25
C PHE A 447 -9.76 -11.94 -5.60
N GLN A 448 -9.64 -12.13 -4.30
CA GLN A 448 -8.50 -11.69 -3.49
C GLN A 448 -7.57 -12.87 -3.22
N HIS A 449 -6.25 -12.61 -3.19
CA HIS A 449 -5.18 -13.61 -3.08
C HIS A 449 -5.07 -14.52 -4.30
N VAL A 450 -6.14 -15.13 -4.71
CA VAL A 450 -6.40 -15.83 -5.98
C VAL A 450 -5.23 -16.73 -6.47
N LEU A 451 -4.59 -17.46 -5.53
CA LEU A 451 -3.32 -18.14 -5.77
C LEU A 451 -3.33 -19.10 -6.96
N GLU A 452 -4.43 -19.83 -7.18
CA GLU A 452 -4.61 -20.68 -8.35
C GLU A 452 -5.42 -20.03 -9.49
N GLY A 453 -5.63 -18.71 -9.43
CA GLY A 453 -6.42 -17.99 -10.44
C GLY A 453 -5.87 -18.13 -11.87
N TYR A 454 -4.56 -18.27 -12.02
CA TYR A 454 -3.92 -18.50 -13.31
C TYR A 454 -4.42 -19.78 -14.00
N LYS A 455 -4.81 -20.82 -13.24
CA LYS A 455 -5.37 -22.06 -13.78
C LYS A 455 -6.77 -21.89 -14.39
N VAL A 456 -7.48 -20.82 -14.04
CA VAL A 456 -8.86 -20.51 -14.45
C VAL A 456 -9.01 -19.09 -15.01
N ALA A 457 -7.91 -18.51 -15.47
CA ALA A 457 -7.84 -17.11 -15.91
C ALA A 457 -8.85 -16.76 -17.01
N GLU A 458 -9.08 -17.64 -17.97
CA GLU A 458 -10.05 -17.43 -19.06
C GLU A 458 -11.49 -17.30 -18.52
N ILE A 459 -11.82 -18.08 -17.49
CA ILE A 459 -13.16 -18.06 -16.87
C ILE A 459 -13.33 -16.77 -16.09
N LEU A 460 -12.30 -16.35 -15.34
CA LEU A 460 -12.30 -15.07 -14.63
C LEU A 460 -12.44 -13.90 -15.59
N ALA A 461 -11.70 -13.91 -16.69
CA ALA A 461 -11.78 -12.90 -17.74
C ALA A 461 -13.18 -12.85 -18.38
N LYS A 462 -13.78 -14.00 -18.69
CA LYS A 462 -15.13 -14.11 -19.25
C LYS A 462 -16.17 -13.58 -18.26
N HIS A 463 -16.06 -13.90 -16.98
CA HIS A 463 -16.93 -13.38 -15.92
C HIS A 463 -16.76 -11.87 -15.73
N GLY A 464 -15.56 -11.35 -15.98
CA GLY A 464 -15.19 -9.94 -15.80
C GLY A 464 -14.80 -9.60 -14.36
N ALA A 465 -14.38 -10.57 -13.57
CA ALA A 465 -13.86 -10.34 -12.22
C ALA A 465 -12.42 -9.86 -12.28
N GLY A 466 -12.07 -8.90 -11.42
CA GLY A 466 -10.68 -8.54 -11.13
C GLY A 466 -10.00 -9.60 -10.27
N ALA A 467 -8.67 -9.63 -10.30
CA ALA A 467 -7.84 -10.49 -9.48
C ALA A 467 -6.80 -9.64 -8.71
N SER A 468 -6.61 -9.93 -7.44
CA SER A 468 -5.60 -9.29 -6.59
C SER A 468 -4.67 -10.35 -6.04
N THR A 469 -3.37 -10.22 -6.32
CA THR A 469 -2.33 -11.15 -5.88
C THR A 469 -1.38 -10.49 -4.89
N PHE A 470 -0.60 -11.31 -4.18
CA PHE A 470 0.44 -10.88 -3.26
C PHE A 470 1.75 -11.50 -3.69
N SER A 471 2.78 -10.70 -3.93
CA SER A 471 4.07 -11.16 -4.44
C SER A 471 4.81 -12.12 -3.50
N ASP A 472 4.51 -12.06 -2.21
CA ASP A 472 5.24 -12.80 -1.16
C ASP A 472 4.53 -14.10 -0.73
N TRP A 473 3.41 -14.44 -1.35
CA TRP A 473 2.56 -15.56 -0.95
C TRP A 473 2.82 -16.82 -1.76
N TRP A 474 3.93 -17.44 -1.51
CA TRP A 474 4.30 -18.71 -2.07
C TRP A 474 4.47 -19.75 -0.95
N GLN A 475 3.92 -20.95 -1.15
CA GLN A 475 3.95 -22.07 -0.17
C GLN A 475 3.42 -21.72 1.24
N TYR A 476 2.63 -20.66 1.38
CA TYR A 476 2.11 -20.24 2.67
C TYR A 476 0.87 -21.02 3.12
N LYS A 477 0.11 -21.56 2.18
CA LYS A 477 -1.12 -22.32 2.43
C LYS A 477 -0.97 -23.77 1.99
N TYR A 478 -1.20 -24.71 2.90
CA TYR A 478 -1.09 -26.14 2.61
C TYR A 478 -2.01 -26.59 1.47
N GLU A 479 -3.17 -25.98 1.30
CA GLU A 479 -4.13 -26.33 0.28
C GLU A 479 -3.73 -25.91 -1.14
N VAL A 480 -2.68 -25.11 -1.29
CA VAL A 480 -2.17 -24.59 -2.57
C VAL A 480 -0.64 -24.57 -2.60
N ILE A 481 -0.02 -25.55 -1.96
CA ILE A 481 1.44 -25.63 -1.82
C ILE A 481 2.18 -25.71 -3.17
N ASP A 482 1.49 -26.17 -4.20
CA ASP A 482 1.98 -26.27 -5.59
C ASP A 482 1.63 -25.06 -6.47
N ALA A 483 0.94 -24.05 -5.91
CA ALA A 483 0.63 -22.85 -6.65
C ALA A 483 1.92 -22.08 -6.98
N ILE A 484 2.05 -21.69 -8.25
CA ILE A 484 3.20 -20.92 -8.73
C ILE A 484 2.99 -19.45 -8.34
N PRO A 485 3.93 -18.84 -7.60
CA PRO A 485 3.87 -17.40 -7.37
C PRO A 485 4.15 -16.64 -8.67
N HIS A 486 3.35 -15.65 -8.96
CA HIS A 486 3.44 -14.78 -10.13
C HIS A 486 3.47 -13.31 -9.76
#